data_a511f22210e36b91a0d389e46051ac68
#
_entry.id   a511f22210e36b91a0d389e46051ac68
#
_cell.length_a   1.000
_cell.length_b   1.000
_cell.length_c   1.000
_cell.angle_alpha   90.00
_cell.angle_beta   90.00
_cell.angle_gamma   90.00
#
_symmetry.space_group_name_H-M   'P 1'
#
loop_
_entity.id
_entity.type
_entity.pdbx_description
1 polymer ?
#
loop_
_entity_poly.entity_id
_entity_poly.type
_entity_poly.pdbx_seq_one_letter_code
_entity_poly.pdbx_strand_id
1 'polypeptide(L)'
;MSVGLLRVLVQSQTISNQQAEHYNNLLQSGKEILPNLFSDGIISPKALGELVGRVFSYPLLDLHYYPRNNVVSDILTEEQMVQNRCIPIFKRGRKVYFAVSDPTQIQNFQKIAFASGLSVDLVVVPDDQLSSLLEWLGQRSTTILKEINDEHEATQQSQSLYIDNEEAEDGPIPRFIHKTLSDALNAGASDIHFEFYEQMARVRFRVDGQLREVVQPPVAVRGQLASRIKVMARLDISEKRIPQDGRIQIAFHKHGRPIDFRVSTLPTLFGEKVVMRILNSDGTSLNIDQLGLEPFQKEMLLEAINRPYGMVLVTGPTGSGKTVSLYTCLSILNTEDVNISTAEDPAEINLPGVNQVNVNEKQGLTFAAALRSFLRQDPDIIMVGEIRDLETADIAIKAAQTGHMVFSTLHTNNAPATLSRLLNMGVAPFNIASSVSLIMAQRLLRRLCPNCKREVERPPVPALKKAGFTDADLAQDWKLYRPVGCDSCRGKGFKGRIGIYEVMPVSDEMQKVIMNNGTEVDIMNMAYQEGMVDLRRAGLMKVMQGLTSLEEVTAHTND
;
A
#
# COMPACT_ATOMS: atom_id res chain seq x y z
N MET A 1 -21.12 -27.40 18.92
CA MET A 1 -21.29 -26.79 20.27
C MET A 1 -22.21 -27.62 21.11
N SER A 2 -22.02 -27.63 22.39
CA SER A 2 -22.67 -28.64 23.23
C SER A 2 -23.79 -28.07 24.11
N VAL A 3 -24.76 -28.91 24.38
CA VAL A 3 -25.80 -28.69 25.40
C VAL A 3 -25.17 -28.33 26.78
N GLY A 4 -23.90 -28.70 26.98
CA GLY A 4 -23.12 -28.39 28.19
C GLY A 4 -22.96 -26.91 28.46
N LEU A 5 -22.71 -26.08 27.42
CA LEU A 5 -22.54 -24.63 27.58
C LEU A 5 -23.86 -23.94 28.02
N LEU A 6 -25.00 -24.36 27.43
CA LEU A 6 -26.29 -23.82 27.81
C LEU A 6 -26.61 -24.12 29.29
N ARG A 7 -26.25 -25.32 29.80
CA ARG A 7 -26.43 -25.64 31.22
C ARG A 7 -25.63 -24.73 32.14
N VAL A 8 -24.38 -24.40 31.73
CA VAL A 8 -23.53 -23.47 32.49
C VAL A 8 -24.17 -22.07 32.53
N LEU A 9 -24.69 -21.59 31.40
CA LEU A 9 -25.35 -20.28 31.33
C LEU A 9 -26.64 -20.22 32.19
N VAL A 10 -27.42 -21.31 32.26
CA VAL A 10 -28.56 -21.41 33.14
C VAL A 10 -28.16 -21.44 34.62
N GLN A 11 -27.14 -22.27 34.96
CA GLN A 11 -26.65 -22.37 36.34
C GLN A 11 -26.05 -21.07 36.86
N SER A 12 -25.45 -20.29 35.99
CA SER A 12 -24.89 -18.96 36.30
C SER A 12 -25.96 -17.85 36.30
N GLN A 13 -27.23 -18.18 36.08
CA GLN A 13 -28.34 -17.24 35.96
C GLN A 13 -28.14 -16.19 34.83
N THR A 14 -27.32 -16.48 33.84
CA THR A 14 -27.08 -15.60 32.68
C THR A 14 -28.24 -15.67 31.68
N ILE A 15 -28.89 -16.85 31.57
CA ILE A 15 -30.10 -17.08 30.76
C ILE A 15 -31.15 -17.79 31.56
N SER A 16 -32.41 -17.56 31.22
CA SER A 16 -33.56 -18.29 31.79
C SER A 16 -33.72 -19.68 31.14
N ASN A 17 -34.47 -20.59 31.80
CA ASN A 17 -34.78 -21.89 31.21
C ASN A 17 -35.51 -21.78 29.86
N GLN A 18 -36.42 -20.80 29.69
CA GLN A 18 -37.08 -20.55 28.42
C GLN A 18 -36.11 -20.12 27.31
N GLN A 19 -35.17 -19.26 27.62
CA GLN A 19 -34.13 -18.86 26.67
C GLN A 19 -33.21 -20.06 26.32
N ALA A 20 -32.85 -20.87 27.30
CA ALA A 20 -32.07 -22.09 27.07
C ALA A 20 -32.77 -23.07 26.13
N GLU A 21 -34.09 -23.22 26.25
CA GLU A 21 -34.89 -24.05 25.35
C GLU A 21 -34.92 -23.50 23.93
N HIS A 22 -35.06 -22.18 23.79
CA HIS A 22 -34.97 -21.50 22.50
C HIS A 22 -33.63 -21.77 21.80
N TYR A 23 -32.49 -21.56 22.47
CA TYR A 23 -31.15 -21.82 21.90
C TYR A 23 -30.89 -23.32 21.67
N ASN A 24 -31.48 -24.20 22.47
CA ASN A 24 -31.38 -25.64 22.23
C ASN A 24 -32.12 -26.04 20.94
N ASN A 25 -33.27 -25.43 20.63
CA ASN A 25 -33.98 -25.65 19.37
C ASN A 25 -33.19 -25.12 18.15
N LEU A 26 -32.45 -24.00 18.30
CA LEU A 26 -31.53 -23.50 17.28
C LEU A 26 -30.40 -24.49 17.03
N LEU A 27 -29.84 -25.12 18.07
CA LEU A 27 -28.83 -26.18 17.97
C LEU A 27 -29.35 -27.40 17.19
N GLN A 28 -30.57 -27.85 17.47
CA GLN A 28 -31.18 -28.98 16.78
C GLN A 28 -31.44 -28.69 15.30
N SER A 29 -31.62 -27.41 14.92
CA SER A 29 -31.73 -26.95 13.53
C SER A 29 -30.40 -26.71 12.82
N GLY A 30 -29.25 -27.06 13.45
CA GLY A 30 -27.93 -26.96 12.86
C GLY A 30 -27.32 -25.55 12.90
N LYS A 31 -27.92 -24.59 13.64
CA LYS A 31 -27.41 -23.21 13.75
C LYS A 31 -26.43 -23.07 14.90
N GLU A 32 -25.44 -22.22 14.73
CA GLU A 32 -24.47 -21.87 15.79
C GLU A 32 -25.15 -21.00 16.87
N ILE A 33 -24.86 -21.28 18.14
CA ILE A 33 -25.50 -20.57 19.26
C ILE A 33 -24.73 -19.29 19.64
N LEU A 34 -23.38 -19.34 19.65
CA LEU A 34 -22.58 -18.23 20.17
C LEU A 34 -22.81 -16.91 19.43
N PRO A 35 -22.83 -16.87 18.08
CA PRO A 35 -23.15 -15.65 17.36
C PRO A 35 -24.55 -15.07 17.73
N ASN A 36 -25.54 -15.95 17.96
CA ASN A 36 -26.86 -15.50 18.32
C ASN A 36 -26.91 -14.97 19.77
N LEU A 37 -26.25 -15.62 20.74
CA LEU A 37 -26.12 -15.11 22.11
C LEU A 37 -25.45 -13.73 22.18
N PHE A 38 -24.49 -13.48 21.31
CA PHE A 38 -23.79 -12.19 21.24
C PHE A 38 -24.63 -11.12 20.54
N SER A 39 -25.32 -11.46 19.44
CA SER A 39 -26.17 -10.53 18.69
C SER A 39 -27.42 -10.13 19.51
N ASP A 40 -27.94 -11.05 20.32
CA ASP A 40 -29.10 -10.79 21.21
C ASP A 40 -28.69 -10.00 22.48
N GLY A 41 -27.36 -9.68 22.60
CA GLY A 41 -26.84 -8.87 23.70
C GLY A 41 -26.89 -9.55 25.08
N ILE A 42 -27.06 -10.88 25.13
CA ILE A 42 -27.20 -11.64 26.37
C ILE A 42 -25.89 -11.71 27.15
N ILE A 43 -24.79 -11.91 26.44
CA ILE A 43 -23.45 -11.96 27.03
C ILE A 43 -22.43 -11.51 25.98
N SER A 44 -21.34 -10.83 26.40
CA SER A 44 -20.24 -10.51 25.51
C SER A 44 -19.24 -11.68 25.39
N PRO A 45 -18.48 -11.80 24.28
CA PRO A 45 -17.45 -12.85 24.12
C PRO A 45 -16.45 -12.91 25.28
N LYS A 46 -16.02 -11.75 25.76
CA LYS A 46 -15.10 -11.65 26.91
C LYS A 46 -15.76 -12.12 28.20
N ALA A 47 -16.98 -11.68 28.50
CA ALA A 47 -17.71 -12.09 29.70
C ALA A 47 -18.00 -13.60 29.70
N LEU A 48 -18.29 -14.19 28.55
CA LEU A 48 -18.46 -15.63 28.39
C LEU A 48 -17.14 -16.36 28.71
N GLY A 49 -16.00 -15.90 28.16
CA GLY A 49 -14.70 -16.48 28.45
C GLY A 49 -14.34 -16.44 29.95
N GLU A 50 -14.61 -15.31 30.62
CA GLU A 50 -14.40 -15.15 32.07
C GLU A 50 -15.31 -16.09 32.89
N LEU A 51 -16.56 -16.22 32.51
CA LEU A 51 -17.52 -17.12 33.18
C LEU A 51 -17.09 -18.58 33.06
N VAL A 52 -16.80 -19.02 31.82
CA VAL A 52 -16.45 -20.39 31.50
C VAL A 52 -15.09 -20.76 32.12
N GLY A 53 -14.09 -19.87 32.02
CA GLY A 53 -12.80 -20.05 32.67
C GLY A 53 -12.89 -20.26 34.18
N ARG A 54 -13.79 -19.49 34.83
CA ARG A 54 -14.04 -19.60 36.27
C ARG A 54 -14.77 -20.92 36.63
N VAL A 55 -15.82 -21.27 35.88
CA VAL A 55 -16.63 -22.48 36.18
C VAL A 55 -15.83 -23.76 36.00
N PHE A 56 -14.99 -23.84 34.98
CA PHE A 56 -14.18 -25.03 34.67
C PHE A 56 -12.77 -24.97 35.21
N SER A 57 -12.39 -23.89 35.88
CA SER A 57 -11.02 -23.67 36.43
C SER A 57 -9.93 -23.74 35.34
N TYR A 58 -10.23 -23.29 34.12
CA TYR A 58 -9.25 -23.15 33.04
C TYR A 58 -8.69 -21.72 33.00
N PRO A 59 -7.42 -21.54 32.64
CA PRO A 59 -6.84 -20.22 32.47
C PRO A 59 -7.49 -19.49 31.28
N LEU A 60 -7.73 -18.20 31.43
CA LEU A 60 -8.19 -17.31 30.36
C LEU A 60 -6.97 -16.65 29.69
N LEU A 61 -6.88 -16.73 28.37
CA LEU A 61 -5.82 -16.13 27.57
C LEU A 61 -6.42 -15.09 26.61
N ASP A 62 -5.77 -13.94 26.50
CA ASP A 62 -6.07 -12.93 25.51
C ASP A 62 -5.22 -13.17 24.26
N LEU A 63 -5.85 -13.60 23.16
CA LEU A 63 -5.18 -13.88 21.89
C LEU A 63 -4.77 -12.61 21.12
N HIS A 64 -5.18 -11.42 21.55
CA HIS A 64 -4.72 -10.16 20.94
C HIS A 64 -3.20 -10.00 20.97
N TYR A 65 -2.57 -10.51 22.02
CA TYR A 65 -1.12 -10.45 22.21
C TYR A 65 -0.41 -11.75 21.81
N TYR A 66 -1.15 -12.75 21.33
CA TYR A 66 -0.56 -14.03 20.93
C TYR A 66 0.04 -13.93 19.51
N PRO A 67 1.35 -14.24 19.33
CA PRO A 67 1.97 -14.18 18.01
C PRO A 67 1.37 -15.25 17.09
N ARG A 68 0.74 -14.85 16.01
CA ARG A 68 0.05 -15.74 15.06
C ARG A 68 0.94 -16.84 14.48
N ASN A 69 2.26 -16.60 14.40
CA ASN A 69 3.23 -17.58 13.91
C ASN A 69 3.59 -18.67 14.95
N ASN A 70 3.11 -18.56 16.18
CA ASN A 70 3.37 -19.54 17.25
C ASN A 70 2.30 -20.63 17.33
N VAL A 71 1.33 -20.66 16.44
CA VAL A 71 0.36 -21.77 16.32
C VAL A 71 1.12 -23.06 16.00
N VAL A 72 0.90 -24.09 16.80
CA VAL A 72 1.58 -25.38 16.66
C VAL A 72 0.89 -26.18 15.56
N SER A 73 1.34 -26.02 14.32
CA SER A 73 0.70 -26.59 13.11
C SER A 73 1.04 -28.07 12.83
N ASP A 74 1.94 -28.67 13.62
CA ASP A 74 2.35 -30.09 13.49
C ASP A 74 1.39 -31.08 14.18
N ILE A 75 0.34 -30.60 14.85
CA ILE A 75 -0.61 -31.43 15.62
C ILE A 75 -1.96 -31.55 14.92
N LEU A 76 -2.46 -30.46 14.35
CA LEU A 76 -3.73 -30.38 13.65
C LEU A 76 -3.56 -29.66 12.31
N THR A 77 -4.27 -30.11 11.29
CA THR A 77 -4.41 -29.35 10.04
C THR A 77 -5.28 -28.11 10.27
N GLU A 78 -5.10 -27.09 9.43
CA GLU A 78 -5.91 -25.86 9.51
C GLU A 78 -7.42 -26.15 9.42
N GLU A 79 -7.82 -27.11 8.56
CA GLU A 79 -9.21 -27.59 8.45
C GLU A 79 -9.70 -28.22 9.75
N GLN A 80 -8.89 -29.05 10.39
CA GLN A 80 -9.22 -29.65 11.67
C GLN A 80 -9.35 -28.61 12.79
N MET A 81 -8.52 -27.57 12.78
CA MET A 81 -8.62 -26.45 13.73
C MET A 81 -9.94 -25.68 13.53
N VAL A 82 -10.34 -25.41 12.29
CA VAL A 82 -11.59 -24.71 11.97
C VAL A 82 -12.80 -25.59 12.31
N GLN A 83 -12.83 -26.86 11.87
CA GLN A 83 -13.95 -27.76 12.13
C GLN A 83 -14.21 -28.00 13.62
N ASN A 84 -13.14 -28.10 14.42
CA ASN A 84 -13.23 -28.37 15.86
C ASN A 84 -13.23 -27.10 16.70
N ARG A 85 -13.12 -25.90 16.09
CA ARG A 85 -13.03 -24.61 16.77
C ARG A 85 -12.01 -24.62 17.91
N CYS A 86 -10.80 -25.12 17.61
CA CYS A 86 -9.69 -25.18 18.58
C CYS A 86 -8.36 -24.90 17.90
N ILE A 87 -7.43 -24.26 18.62
CA ILE A 87 -6.11 -23.91 18.09
C ILE A 87 -5.05 -24.42 19.08
N PRO A 88 -4.10 -25.28 18.65
CA PRO A 88 -2.97 -25.66 19.48
C PRO A 88 -2.00 -24.46 19.57
N ILE A 89 -1.92 -23.88 20.78
CA ILE A 89 -1.14 -22.66 21.03
C ILE A 89 0.21 -22.93 21.68
N PHE A 90 0.38 -24.05 22.37
CA PHE A 90 1.60 -24.34 23.07
C PHE A 90 1.77 -25.84 23.25
N LYS A 91 3.04 -26.34 23.15
CA LYS A 91 3.39 -27.74 23.37
C LYS A 91 4.59 -27.85 24.33
N ARG A 92 4.44 -28.66 25.33
CA ARG A 92 5.53 -28.93 26.29
C ARG A 92 5.68 -30.44 26.53
N GLY A 93 6.69 -31.05 25.93
CA GLY A 93 6.88 -32.49 25.97
C GLY A 93 5.71 -33.24 25.31
N ARG A 94 5.02 -34.09 26.07
CA ARG A 94 3.83 -34.82 25.60
C ARG A 94 2.50 -34.12 25.87
N LYS A 95 2.52 -32.88 26.32
CA LYS A 95 1.33 -32.10 26.64
C LYS A 95 1.14 -30.96 25.66
N VAL A 96 -0.09 -30.81 25.09
CA VAL A 96 -0.49 -29.73 24.20
C VAL A 96 -1.59 -28.91 24.83
N TYR A 97 -1.56 -27.59 24.65
CA TYR A 97 -2.55 -26.65 25.14
C TYR A 97 -3.39 -26.14 23.97
N PHE A 98 -4.69 -26.38 24.04
CA PHE A 98 -5.65 -25.92 23.03
C PHE A 98 -6.39 -24.68 23.51
N ALA A 99 -6.36 -23.62 22.69
CA ALA A 99 -7.23 -22.45 22.84
C ALA A 99 -8.62 -22.81 22.34
N VAL A 100 -9.64 -22.65 23.19
CA VAL A 100 -11.04 -22.96 22.91
C VAL A 100 -11.97 -21.92 23.54
N SER A 101 -13.12 -21.66 22.92
CA SER A 101 -14.17 -20.84 23.52
C SER A 101 -15.20 -21.68 24.31
N ASP A 102 -15.34 -22.97 23.98
CA ASP A 102 -16.23 -23.92 24.65
C ASP A 102 -15.45 -25.16 25.14
N PRO A 103 -15.03 -25.22 26.41
CA PRO A 103 -14.29 -26.35 26.97
C PRO A 103 -15.18 -27.58 27.26
N THR A 104 -16.50 -27.49 27.11
CA THR A 104 -17.40 -28.63 27.39
C THR A 104 -17.20 -29.79 26.41
N GLN A 105 -16.48 -29.57 25.31
CA GLN A 105 -16.14 -30.59 24.30
C GLN A 105 -14.77 -31.27 24.52
N ILE A 106 -14.23 -31.23 25.72
CA ILE A 106 -12.89 -31.76 26.04
C ILE A 106 -12.66 -33.18 25.53
N GLN A 107 -13.68 -34.03 25.52
CA GLN A 107 -13.58 -35.41 25.02
C GLN A 107 -13.23 -35.48 23.52
N ASN A 108 -13.72 -34.54 22.73
CA ASN A 108 -13.40 -34.46 21.30
C ASN A 108 -11.93 -34.04 21.12
N PHE A 109 -11.47 -33.04 21.87
CA PHE A 109 -10.08 -32.59 21.82
C PHE A 109 -9.10 -33.68 22.30
N GLN A 110 -9.48 -34.46 23.34
CA GLN A 110 -8.70 -35.60 23.81
C GLN A 110 -8.58 -36.70 22.74
N LYS A 111 -9.66 -37.02 22.00
CA LYS A 111 -9.62 -37.98 20.90
C LYS A 111 -8.66 -37.54 19.79
N ILE A 112 -8.70 -36.26 19.43
CA ILE A 112 -7.85 -35.68 18.39
C ILE A 112 -6.35 -35.77 18.78
N ALA A 113 -6.00 -35.38 19.98
CA ALA A 113 -4.62 -35.39 20.44
C ALA A 113 -4.11 -36.80 20.76
N PHE A 114 -5.00 -37.73 21.13
CA PHE A 114 -4.63 -39.13 21.39
C PHE A 114 -4.09 -39.83 20.15
N ALA A 115 -4.60 -39.50 18.97
CA ALA A 115 -4.09 -40.00 17.70
C ALA A 115 -2.62 -39.62 17.46
N SER A 116 -2.16 -38.51 18.05
CA SER A 116 -0.78 -38.03 17.99
C SER A 116 0.06 -38.40 19.21
N GLY A 117 -0.46 -39.25 20.12
CA GLY A 117 0.23 -39.67 21.36
C GLY A 117 0.43 -38.54 22.39
N LEU A 118 -0.37 -37.48 22.31
CA LEU A 118 -0.31 -36.30 23.18
C LEU A 118 -1.45 -36.25 24.19
N SER A 119 -1.19 -35.65 25.35
CA SER A 119 -2.23 -35.28 26.32
C SER A 119 -2.66 -33.83 26.14
N VAL A 120 -3.96 -33.53 26.31
CA VAL A 120 -4.52 -32.20 26.10
C VAL A 120 -4.76 -31.50 27.42
N ASP A 121 -4.44 -30.22 27.45
CA ASP A 121 -4.95 -29.25 28.41
C ASP A 121 -5.67 -28.11 27.67
N LEU A 122 -6.60 -27.42 28.32
CA LEU A 122 -7.38 -26.37 27.68
C LEU A 122 -7.03 -25.00 28.25
N VAL A 123 -7.09 -24.02 27.37
CA VAL A 123 -6.99 -22.60 27.69
C VAL A 123 -8.22 -21.93 27.09
N VAL A 124 -8.99 -21.25 27.91
CA VAL A 124 -10.20 -20.54 27.45
C VAL A 124 -9.78 -19.21 26.82
N VAL A 125 -10.43 -18.86 25.70
CA VAL A 125 -10.21 -17.61 24.99
C VAL A 125 -11.56 -16.98 24.59
N PRO A 126 -11.67 -15.66 24.49
CA PRO A 126 -12.86 -15.00 23.95
C PRO A 126 -13.16 -15.49 22.53
N ASP A 127 -14.45 -15.76 22.24
CA ASP A 127 -14.85 -16.40 20.97
C ASP A 127 -14.60 -15.53 19.73
N ASP A 128 -14.71 -14.21 19.86
CA ASP A 128 -14.37 -13.25 18.80
C ASP A 128 -12.90 -13.31 18.40
N GLN A 129 -12.01 -13.49 19.37
CA GLN A 129 -10.57 -13.63 19.14
C GLN A 129 -10.23 -14.99 18.54
N LEU A 130 -10.86 -16.07 19.03
CA LEU A 130 -10.71 -17.40 18.47
C LEU A 130 -11.20 -17.45 17.02
N SER A 131 -12.37 -16.92 16.73
CA SER A 131 -12.95 -16.86 15.40
C SER A 131 -12.06 -16.07 14.43
N SER A 132 -11.54 -14.91 14.86
CA SER A 132 -10.62 -14.11 14.05
C SER A 132 -9.31 -14.85 13.71
N LEU A 133 -8.79 -15.64 14.64
CA LEU A 133 -7.57 -16.43 14.40
C LEU A 133 -7.86 -17.67 13.53
N LEU A 134 -9.01 -18.33 13.69
CA LEU A 134 -9.47 -19.42 12.84
C LEU A 134 -9.76 -18.98 11.40
N GLU A 135 -10.41 -17.83 11.23
CA GLU A 135 -10.60 -17.21 9.92
C GLU A 135 -9.28 -16.90 9.23
N TRP A 136 -8.31 -16.38 9.99
CA TRP A 136 -6.97 -16.13 9.45
C TRP A 136 -6.26 -17.44 9.05
N LEU A 137 -6.38 -18.53 9.82
CA LEU A 137 -5.84 -19.85 9.50
C LEU A 137 -6.55 -20.45 8.27
N GLY A 138 -7.87 -20.46 8.23
CA GLY A 138 -8.65 -20.98 7.11
C GLY A 138 -8.47 -20.19 5.80
N GLN A 139 -8.00 -18.95 5.90
CA GLN A 139 -7.71 -18.08 4.77
C GLN A 139 -6.23 -18.17 4.32
N ARG A 140 -5.41 -19.05 4.86
CA ARG A 140 -4.04 -19.23 4.39
C ARG A 140 -4.01 -19.74 2.96
N SER A 141 -3.16 -19.13 2.13
CA SER A 141 -2.94 -19.53 0.72
C SER A 141 -2.51 -20.99 0.56
N THR A 142 -2.03 -21.63 1.63
CA THR A 142 -1.62 -23.04 1.66
C THR A 142 -2.76 -24.02 1.37
N THR A 143 -4.00 -23.76 1.81
CA THR A 143 -5.15 -24.63 1.52
C THR A 143 -5.50 -24.57 0.03
N ILE A 144 -5.53 -23.35 -0.53
CA ILE A 144 -5.78 -23.16 -1.97
C ILE A 144 -4.65 -23.77 -2.83
N LEU A 145 -3.40 -23.69 -2.36
CA LEU A 145 -2.27 -24.30 -3.07
C LEU A 145 -2.30 -25.84 -3.06
N LYS A 146 -2.87 -26.47 -2.03
CA LYS A 146 -3.11 -27.92 -2.04
C LYS A 146 -4.17 -28.32 -3.07
N GLU A 147 -5.30 -27.60 -3.11
CA GLU A 147 -6.34 -27.81 -4.13
C GLU A 147 -5.77 -27.69 -5.55
N ILE A 148 -4.87 -26.71 -5.79
CA ILE A 148 -4.16 -26.53 -7.06
C ILE A 148 -3.28 -27.75 -7.40
N ASN A 149 -2.57 -28.31 -6.42
CA ASN A 149 -1.73 -29.51 -6.65
C ASN A 149 -2.59 -30.74 -6.96
N ASP A 150 -3.67 -30.97 -6.19
CA ASP A 150 -4.54 -32.14 -6.34
C ASP A 150 -5.25 -32.12 -7.72
N GLU A 151 -5.68 -30.94 -8.19
CA GLU A 151 -6.24 -30.81 -9.56
C GLU A 151 -5.17 -30.99 -10.65
N HIS A 152 -3.93 -30.58 -10.41
CA HIS A 152 -2.86 -30.75 -11.40
C HIS A 152 -2.47 -32.21 -11.58
N GLU A 153 -2.48 -33.02 -10.52
CA GLU A 153 -2.29 -34.47 -10.60
C GLU A 153 -3.47 -35.19 -11.31
N ALA A 154 -4.70 -34.72 -11.06
CA ALA A 154 -5.90 -35.24 -11.73
C ALA A 154 -5.94 -34.86 -13.23
N THR A 155 -5.43 -33.69 -13.62
CA THR A 155 -5.47 -33.19 -15.01
C THR A 155 -4.40 -33.84 -15.90
N GLN A 156 -3.32 -34.40 -15.34
CA GLN A 156 -2.35 -35.19 -16.15
C GLN A 156 -2.93 -36.48 -16.69
N GLN A 157 -4.07 -36.98 -16.21
CA GLN A 157 -4.74 -38.17 -16.69
C GLN A 157 -5.83 -37.91 -17.74
N SER A 158 -6.18 -36.66 -18.03
CA SER A 158 -7.21 -36.33 -19.03
C SER A 158 -6.79 -35.15 -19.91
N GLN A 159 -6.10 -35.46 -21.03
CA GLN A 159 -6.00 -34.52 -22.15
C GLN A 159 -7.32 -34.52 -22.92
N SER A 160 -8.00 -33.43 -22.95
CA SER A 160 -8.65 -32.74 -24.07
C SER A 160 -9.92 -32.00 -23.72
N LEU A 161 -10.07 -30.86 -24.39
CA LEU A 161 -11.30 -30.13 -24.75
C LEU A 161 -11.58 -28.80 -24.05
N TYR A 162 -11.58 -27.79 -24.88
CA TYR A 162 -12.24 -26.48 -24.91
C TYR A 162 -13.23 -26.15 -23.77
N ILE A 163 -13.08 -24.99 -23.18
CA ILE A 163 -14.07 -24.41 -22.26
C ILE A 163 -14.42 -22.99 -22.72
N ASP A 164 -15.61 -22.87 -23.28
CA ASP A 164 -16.47 -21.71 -23.14
C ASP A 164 -17.38 -22.03 -21.95
N ASN A 165 -17.41 -21.16 -20.92
CA ASN A 165 -18.60 -20.81 -20.15
C ASN A 165 -18.28 -20.19 -18.77
N GLU A 166 -19.22 -19.40 -18.28
CA GLU A 166 -19.25 -18.62 -17.03
C GLU A 166 -18.96 -19.42 -15.72
N GLU A 167 -18.88 -20.75 -15.77
CA GLU A 167 -18.52 -21.62 -14.64
C GLU A 167 -17.00 -21.67 -14.35
N ALA A 168 -16.15 -21.04 -15.17
CA ALA A 168 -14.69 -21.03 -15.01
C ALA A 168 -14.17 -20.06 -13.92
N GLU A 169 -15.06 -19.36 -13.21
CA GLU A 169 -14.66 -18.47 -12.09
C GLU A 169 -14.41 -19.20 -10.77
N ASP A 170 -14.82 -20.46 -10.65
CA ASP A 170 -14.75 -21.23 -9.41
C ASP A 170 -13.49 -22.12 -9.25
N GLY A 171 -12.56 -22.09 -10.20
CA GLY A 171 -11.33 -22.88 -10.12
C GLY A 171 -10.31 -22.35 -9.09
N PRO A 172 -9.34 -23.20 -8.66
CA PRO A 172 -8.35 -22.83 -7.65
C PRO A 172 -7.42 -21.69 -8.10
N ILE A 173 -7.08 -21.60 -9.39
CA ILE A 173 -6.23 -20.51 -9.92
C ILE A 173 -6.92 -19.15 -9.85
N PRO A 174 -8.17 -18.94 -10.32
CA PRO A 174 -8.91 -17.70 -10.12
C PRO A 174 -9.05 -17.32 -8.64
N ARG A 175 -9.41 -18.28 -7.78
CA ARG A 175 -9.53 -18.06 -6.32
C ARG A 175 -8.21 -17.64 -5.70
N PHE A 176 -7.09 -18.26 -6.07
CA PHE A 176 -5.75 -17.89 -5.61
C PHE A 176 -5.38 -16.46 -6.02
N ILE A 177 -5.61 -16.09 -7.30
CA ILE A 177 -5.35 -14.74 -7.79
C ILE A 177 -6.22 -13.73 -7.04
N HIS A 178 -7.53 -13.94 -6.96
CA HIS A 178 -8.47 -13.03 -6.28
C HIS A 178 -8.08 -12.83 -4.81
N LYS A 179 -7.75 -13.92 -4.10
CA LYS A 179 -7.26 -13.85 -2.73
C LYS A 179 -5.96 -13.07 -2.63
N THR A 180 -4.99 -13.32 -3.50
CA THR A 180 -3.70 -12.61 -3.52
C THR A 180 -3.91 -11.11 -3.70
N LEU A 181 -4.83 -10.70 -4.58
CA LEU A 181 -5.18 -9.30 -4.80
C LEU A 181 -5.85 -8.69 -3.56
N SER A 182 -6.79 -9.40 -2.94
CA SER A 182 -7.44 -8.96 -1.69
C SER A 182 -6.43 -8.80 -0.54
N ASP A 183 -5.51 -9.75 -0.39
CA ASP A 183 -4.45 -9.69 0.62
C ASP A 183 -3.49 -8.52 0.39
N ALA A 184 -3.18 -8.21 -0.88
CA ALA A 184 -2.36 -7.06 -1.24
C ALA A 184 -3.03 -5.73 -0.88
N LEU A 185 -4.33 -5.59 -1.14
CA LEU A 185 -5.14 -4.43 -0.74
C LEU A 185 -5.15 -4.26 0.78
N ASN A 186 -5.45 -5.33 1.50
CA ASN A 186 -5.45 -5.32 2.97
C ASN A 186 -4.05 -5.02 3.55
N ALA A 187 -2.99 -5.36 2.80
CA ALA A 187 -1.61 -5.06 3.17
C ALA A 187 -1.20 -3.61 2.89
N GLY A 188 -1.99 -2.85 2.11
CA GLY A 188 -1.62 -1.54 1.61
C GLY A 188 -0.45 -1.63 0.61
N ALA A 189 -0.42 -2.66 -0.21
CA ALA A 189 0.60 -2.82 -1.23
C ALA A 189 0.38 -1.82 -2.38
N SER A 190 1.47 -1.38 -3.00
CA SER A 190 1.44 -0.61 -4.25
C SER A 190 1.56 -1.50 -5.48
N ASP A 191 2.36 -2.57 -5.38
CA ASP A 191 2.62 -3.47 -6.50
C ASP A 191 2.62 -4.93 -6.02
N ILE A 192 2.17 -5.84 -6.89
CA ILE A 192 2.18 -7.28 -6.71
C ILE A 192 3.04 -7.88 -7.80
N HIS A 193 4.03 -8.68 -7.44
CA HIS A 193 4.96 -9.32 -8.34
C HIS A 193 4.76 -10.82 -8.33
N PHE A 194 4.39 -11.41 -9.45
CA PHE A 194 4.42 -12.86 -9.69
C PHE A 194 5.71 -13.17 -10.43
N GLU A 195 6.59 -13.94 -9.81
CA GLU A 195 7.94 -14.22 -10.31
C GLU A 195 8.18 -15.72 -10.39
N PHE A 196 8.70 -16.16 -11.52
CA PHE A 196 8.92 -17.57 -11.82
C PHE A 196 10.40 -17.83 -12.12
N TYR A 197 10.93 -18.83 -11.46
CA TYR A 197 12.30 -19.31 -11.58
C TYR A 197 12.31 -20.80 -11.94
N GLU A 198 13.48 -21.40 -12.07
CA GLU A 198 13.60 -22.79 -12.45
C GLU A 198 12.94 -23.73 -11.44
N GLN A 199 13.25 -23.59 -10.17
CA GLN A 199 12.83 -24.48 -9.08
C GLN A 199 11.88 -23.83 -8.09
N MET A 200 11.53 -22.55 -8.27
CA MET A 200 10.61 -21.86 -7.37
C MET A 200 9.76 -20.83 -8.13
N ALA A 201 8.56 -20.63 -7.61
CA ALA A 201 7.74 -19.49 -7.95
C ALA A 201 7.43 -18.72 -6.68
N ARG A 202 7.31 -17.40 -6.75
CA ARG A 202 6.96 -16.59 -5.59
C ARG A 202 6.08 -15.41 -5.96
N VAL A 203 5.29 -14.97 -4.99
CA VAL A 203 4.55 -13.71 -5.05
C VAL A 203 5.14 -12.75 -4.01
N ARG A 204 5.45 -11.53 -4.43
CA ARG A 204 5.92 -10.48 -3.56
C ARG A 204 5.01 -9.27 -3.63
N PHE A 205 4.79 -8.63 -2.50
CA PHE A 205 4.10 -7.33 -2.41
C PHE A 205 5.13 -6.24 -2.17
N ARG A 206 4.93 -5.09 -2.83
CA ARG A 206 5.65 -3.86 -2.50
C ARG A 206 4.79 -3.06 -1.52
N VAL A 207 5.24 -2.93 -0.29
CA VAL A 207 4.53 -2.17 0.76
C VAL A 207 5.49 -1.13 1.32
N ASP A 208 5.09 0.13 1.32
CA ASP A 208 5.92 1.28 1.71
C ASP A 208 7.28 1.31 0.98
N GLY A 209 7.27 0.98 -0.32
CA GLY A 209 8.45 0.95 -1.19
C GLY A 209 9.29 -0.33 -1.14
N GLN A 210 9.11 -1.20 -0.13
CA GLN A 210 9.89 -2.42 0.05
C GLN A 210 9.17 -3.67 -0.45
N LEU A 211 9.89 -4.55 -1.18
CA LEU A 211 9.39 -5.85 -1.61
C LEU A 211 9.46 -6.87 -0.48
N ARG A 212 8.39 -7.67 -0.36
CA ARG A 212 8.28 -8.77 0.61
C ARG A 212 7.66 -9.98 -0.05
N GLU A 213 8.23 -11.11 0.21
CA GLU A 213 7.65 -12.39 -0.19
C GLU A 213 6.45 -12.71 0.70
N VAL A 214 5.36 -13.15 0.06
CA VAL A 214 4.08 -13.42 0.73
C VAL A 214 3.72 -14.90 0.60
N VAL A 215 3.90 -15.48 -0.58
CA VAL A 215 3.54 -16.87 -0.86
C VAL A 215 4.39 -17.43 -2.00
N GLN A 216 4.64 -18.74 -1.95
CA GLN A 216 5.31 -19.51 -2.99
C GLN A 216 4.32 -20.49 -3.61
N PRO A 217 3.73 -20.17 -4.78
CA PRO A 217 2.90 -21.12 -5.50
C PRO A 217 3.75 -22.25 -6.10
N PRO A 218 3.16 -23.43 -6.37
CA PRO A 218 3.87 -24.51 -7.06
C PRO A 218 4.39 -24.05 -8.43
N VAL A 219 5.60 -24.48 -8.79
CA VAL A 219 6.22 -24.15 -10.08
C VAL A 219 5.37 -24.65 -11.26
N ALA A 220 4.67 -25.76 -11.08
CA ALA A 220 3.82 -26.38 -12.10
C ALA A 220 2.71 -25.44 -12.61
N VAL A 221 2.16 -24.56 -11.76
CA VAL A 221 1.05 -23.66 -12.13
C VAL A 221 1.49 -22.32 -12.70
N ARG A 222 2.80 -22.07 -12.86
CA ARG A 222 3.34 -20.78 -13.34
C ARG A 222 2.70 -20.30 -14.64
N GLY A 223 2.53 -21.22 -15.62
CA GLY A 223 1.92 -20.89 -16.91
C GLY A 223 0.43 -20.56 -16.80
N GLN A 224 -0.29 -21.27 -15.93
CA GLN A 224 -1.71 -21.06 -15.69
C GLN A 224 -1.96 -19.72 -14.99
N LEU A 225 -1.13 -19.37 -13.99
CA LEU A 225 -1.20 -18.06 -13.31
C LEU A 225 -0.99 -16.90 -14.28
N ALA A 226 0.09 -16.95 -15.09
CA ALA A 226 0.37 -15.91 -16.07
C ALA A 226 -0.76 -15.79 -17.10
N SER A 227 -1.21 -16.94 -17.67
CA SER A 227 -2.30 -16.96 -18.66
C SER A 227 -3.61 -16.42 -18.09
N ARG A 228 -3.99 -16.79 -16.85
CA ARG A 228 -5.22 -16.30 -16.24
C ARG A 228 -5.16 -14.80 -15.99
N ILE A 229 -4.04 -14.27 -15.50
CA ILE A 229 -3.86 -12.82 -15.32
C ILE A 229 -3.96 -12.10 -16.67
N LYS A 230 -3.37 -12.66 -17.74
CA LYS A 230 -3.48 -12.10 -19.10
C LYS A 230 -4.93 -12.07 -19.60
N VAL A 231 -5.70 -13.14 -19.40
CA VAL A 231 -7.14 -13.15 -19.71
C VAL A 231 -7.88 -12.04 -18.98
N MET A 232 -7.66 -11.92 -17.66
CA MET A 232 -8.28 -10.88 -16.84
C MET A 232 -7.90 -9.46 -17.31
N ALA A 233 -6.66 -9.29 -17.81
CA ALA A 233 -6.15 -8.02 -18.32
C ALA A 233 -6.46 -7.79 -19.81
N ARG A 234 -7.17 -8.69 -20.47
CA ARG A 234 -7.48 -8.69 -21.92
C ARG A 234 -6.23 -8.63 -22.80
N LEU A 235 -5.17 -9.34 -22.39
CA LEU A 235 -3.92 -9.47 -23.10
C LEU A 235 -3.93 -10.75 -23.97
N ASP A 236 -3.05 -10.78 -24.98
CA ASP A 236 -2.88 -11.96 -25.83
C ASP A 236 -2.16 -13.08 -25.05
N ILE A 237 -2.89 -14.18 -24.79
CA ILE A 237 -2.38 -15.36 -24.07
C ILE A 237 -1.47 -16.23 -24.93
N SER A 238 -1.58 -16.13 -26.26
CA SER A 238 -0.77 -16.91 -27.21
C SER A 238 0.62 -16.31 -27.39
N GLU A 239 0.76 -15.00 -27.29
CA GLU A 239 2.04 -14.29 -27.40
C GLU A 239 2.75 -14.25 -26.05
N LYS A 240 3.88 -14.96 -25.92
CA LYS A 240 4.68 -15.07 -24.69
C LYS A 240 6.12 -14.55 -24.84
N ARG A 241 6.46 -13.97 -26.00
CA ARG A 241 7.84 -13.61 -26.37
C ARG A 241 8.09 -12.12 -26.23
N ILE A 242 7.03 -11.31 -26.14
CA ILE A 242 7.12 -9.85 -26.01
C ILE A 242 6.40 -9.37 -24.77
N PRO A 243 6.82 -8.25 -24.15
CA PRO A 243 6.10 -7.62 -23.06
C PRO A 243 4.71 -7.15 -23.49
N GLN A 244 3.75 -7.24 -22.57
CA GLN A 244 2.40 -6.73 -22.80
C GLN A 244 1.95 -5.93 -21.58
N ASP A 245 1.19 -4.86 -21.82
CA ASP A 245 0.58 -4.03 -20.79
C ASP A 245 -0.94 -4.03 -20.93
N GLY A 246 -1.63 -4.13 -19.79
CA GLY A 246 -3.09 -4.16 -19.73
C GLY A 246 -3.63 -3.63 -18.42
N ARG A 247 -4.97 -3.72 -18.27
CA ARG A 247 -5.67 -3.24 -17.08
C ARG A 247 -6.72 -4.25 -16.65
N ILE A 248 -6.86 -4.42 -15.34
CA ILE A 248 -7.90 -5.24 -14.71
C ILE A 248 -8.70 -4.34 -13.78
N GLN A 249 -10.02 -4.49 -13.79
CA GLN A 249 -10.90 -3.84 -12.84
C GLN A 249 -11.67 -4.92 -12.06
N ILE A 250 -11.56 -4.91 -10.74
CA ILE A 250 -12.19 -5.92 -9.87
C ILE A 250 -12.97 -5.25 -8.76
N ALA A 251 -14.23 -5.66 -8.59
CA ALA A 251 -15.06 -5.26 -7.47
C ALA A 251 -14.80 -6.20 -6.27
N PHE A 252 -14.40 -5.63 -5.15
CA PHE A 252 -14.26 -6.37 -3.89
C PHE A 252 -15.39 -5.98 -2.95
N HIS A 253 -16.12 -6.95 -2.39
CA HIS A 253 -17.27 -6.71 -1.51
C HIS A 253 -16.96 -5.79 -0.31
N LYS A 254 -15.72 -5.79 0.17
CA LYS A 254 -15.27 -4.97 1.30
C LYS A 254 -14.95 -3.51 0.94
N HIS A 255 -14.77 -3.17 -0.31
CA HIS A 255 -14.28 -1.84 -0.73
C HIS A 255 -15.33 -0.97 -1.43
N GLY A 256 -16.55 -1.50 -1.66
CA GLY A 256 -17.70 -0.73 -2.18
C GLY A 256 -17.55 -0.20 -3.61
N ARG A 257 -16.33 -0.14 -4.15
CA ARG A 257 -16.01 0.29 -5.53
C ARG A 257 -15.05 -0.68 -6.21
N PRO A 258 -15.11 -0.78 -7.54
CA PRO A 258 -14.12 -1.53 -8.30
C PRO A 258 -12.73 -0.90 -8.13
N ILE A 259 -11.72 -1.77 -7.98
CA ILE A 259 -10.31 -1.37 -7.89
C ILE A 259 -9.63 -1.69 -9.22
N ASP A 260 -8.86 -0.74 -9.71
CA ASP A 260 -8.12 -0.87 -10.94
C ASP A 260 -6.69 -1.37 -10.68
N PHE A 261 -6.23 -2.28 -11.54
CA PHE A 261 -4.86 -2.80 -11.54
C PHE A 261 -4.25 -2.61 -12.93
N ARG A 262 -3.12 -1.94 -13.01
CA ARG A 262 -2.28 -1.97 -14.22
C ARG A 262 -1.44 -3.23 -14.21
N VAL A 263 -1.49 -4.00 -15.27
CA VAL A 263 -0.79 -5.28 -15.42
C VAL A 263 0.30 -5.12 -16.47
N SER A 264 1.52 -5.53 -16.13
CA SER A 264 2.62 -5.61 -17.09
C SER A 264 3.20 -7.02 -17.06
N THR A 265 3.36 -7.64 -18.23
CA THR A 265 4.01 -8.94 -18.38
C THR A 265 5.35 -8.81 -19.06
N LEU A 266 6.32 -9.57 -18.62
CA LEU A 266 7.68 -9.58 -19.17
C LEU A 266 8.14 -11.03 -19.35
N PRO A 267 8.50 -11.46 -20.58
CA PRO A 267 9.13 -12.76 -20.82
C PRO A 267 10.42 -12.91 -20.03
N THR A 268 10.57 -14.03 -19.33
CA THR A 268 11.80 -14.43 -18.64
C THR A 268 12.19 -15.85 -19.02
N LEU A 269 13.37 -16.29 -18.60
CA LEU A 269 13.87 -17.65 -18.92
C LEU A 269 12.93 -18.78 -18.50
N PHE A 270 12.16 -18.59 -17.42
CA PHE A 270 11.33 -19.64 -16.82
C PHE A 270 9.83 -19.35 -16.87
N GLY A 271 9.41 -18.40 -17.70
CA GLY A 271 8.02 -17.98 -17.88
C GLY A 271 7.85 -16.47 -17.83
N GLU A 272 6.61 -15.99 -17.98
CA GLU A 272 6.33 -14.56 -17.97
C GLU A 272 6.23 -14.04 -16.54
N LYS A 273 7.15 -13.16 -16.13
CA LYS A 273 6.97 -12.37 -14.91
C LYS A 273 5.79 -11.42 -15.08
N VAL A 274 4.93 -11.34 -14.08
CA VAL A 274 3.80 -10.41 -14.08
C VAL A 274 3.93 -9.43 -12.91
N VAL A 275 3.75 -8.16 -13.20
CA VAL A 275 3.68 -7.11 -12.19
C VAL A 275 2.32 -6.43 -12.29
N MET A 276 1.61 -6.37 -11.17
CA MET A 276 0.33 -5.70 -11.08
C MET A 276 0.47 -4.51 -10.13
N ARG A 277 0.27 -3.29 -10.64
CA ARG A 277 0.21 -2.06 -9.84
C ARG A 277 -1.21 -1.77 -9.43
N ILE A 278 -1.43 -1.55 -8.16
CA ILE A 278 -2.73 -1.19 -7.60
C ILE A 278 -2.96 0.30 -7.81
N LEU A 279 -3.99 0.63 -8.58
CA LEU A 279 -4.44 2.00 -8.79
C LEU A 279 -5.58 2.28 -7.80
N ASN A 280 -5.22 2.73 -6.61
CA ASN A 280 -6.19 2.92 -5.53
C ASN A 280 -6.70 4.36 -5.54
N SER A 281 -7.92 4.56 -6.00
CA SER A 281 -8.60 5.87 -6.00
C SER A 281 -9.08 6.31 -4.61
N ASP A 282 -9.22 5.38 -3.66
CA ASP A 282 -9.92 5.65 -2.38
C ASP A 282 -9.01 6.07 -1.22
N GLY A 283 -7.68 6.02 -1.38
CA GLY A 283 -6.75 6.27 -0.27
C GLY A 283 -5.89 7.52 -0.40
N THR A 284 -5.91 8.17 -1.54
CA THR A 284 -5.09 9.36 -1.76
C THR A 284 -5.94 10.60 -1.49
N SER A 285 -5.94 11.05 -0.24
CA SER A 285 -6.50 12.37 0.07
C SER A 285 -5.66 13.42 -0.64
N LEU A 286 -6.27 14.10 -1.62
CA LEU A 286 -5.66 15.22 -2.33
C LEU A 286 -5.75 16.49 -1.47
N ASN A 287 -5.16 16.42 -0.28
CA ASN A 287 -5.11 17.51 0.68
C ASN A 287 -3.67 17.97 0.86
N ILE A 288 -3.42 19.26 0.64
CA ILE A 288 -2.10 19.87 0.74
C ILE A 288 -1.46 19.68 2.13
N ASP A 289 -2.27 19.64 3.20
CA ASP A 289 -1.77 19.44 4.57
C ASP A 289 -1.22 18.02 4.79
N GLN A 290 -1.63 17.06 3.97
CA GLN A 290 -1.15 15.68 4.05
C GLN A 290 0.12 15.42 3.22
N LEU A 291 0.50 16.34 2.35
CA LEU A 291 1.75 16.23 1.59
C LEU A 291 2.98 16.26 2.51
N GLY A 292 2.90 17.00 3.62
CA GLY A 292 3.99 17.13 4.57
C GLY A 292 4.92 18.32 4.27
N LEU A 293 4.46 19.30 3.49
CA LEU A 293 5.16 20.58 3.32
C LEU A 293 5.32 21.29 4.66
N GLU A 294 6.43 21.99 4.86
CA GLU A 294 6.55 22.94 5.95
C GLU A 294 5.67 24.17 5.67
N PRO A 295 5.21 24.90 6.70
CA PRO A 295 4.27 26.02 6.50
C PRO A 295 4.74 27.05 5.46
N PHE A 296 6.01 27.44 5.49
CA PHE A 296 6.58 28.39 4.51
C PHE A 296 6.65 27.79 3.09
N GLN A 297 6.94 26.48 2.95
CA GLN A 297 6.95 25.79 1.66
C GLN A 297 5.55 25.71 1.07
N LYS A 298 4.56 25.44 1.92
CA LYS A 298 3.14 25.44 1.52
C LYS A 298 2.70 26.81 1.02
N GLU A 299 3.09 27.88 1.71
CA GLU A 299 2.79 29.26 1.31
C GLU A 299 3.39 29.60 -0.05
N MET A 300 4.69 29.30 -0.27
CA MET A 300 5.36 29.48 -1.55
C MET A 300 4.65 28.73 -2.70
N LEU A 301 4.24 27.47 -2.45
CA LEU A 301 3.54 26.68 -3.44
C LEU A 301 2.17 27.28 -3.76
N LEU A 302 1.38 27.64 -2.75
CA LEU A 302 0.06 28.25 -2.93
C LEU A 302 0.15 29.59 -3.66
N GLU A 303 1.15 30.42 -3.35
CA GLU A 303 1.39 31.66 -4.08
C GLU A 303 1.67 31.39 -5.57
N ALA A 304 2.54 30.40 -5.86
CA ALA A 304 2.93 30.07 -7.23
C ALA A 304 1.77 29.53 -8.08
N ILE A 305 0.95 28.62 -7.51
CA ILE A 305 -0.16 27.99 -8.27
C ILE A 305 -1.35 28.93 -8.46
N ASN A 306 -1.50 29.97 -7.64
CA ASN A 306 -2.56 30.99 -7.78
C ASN A 306 -2.17 32.14 -8.71
N ARG A 307 -0.98 32.11 -9.33
CA ARG A 307 -0.64 33.09 -10.38
C ARG A 307 -1.51 32.85 -11.62
N PRO A 308 -1.86 33.90 -12.37
CA PRO A 308 -2.73 33.75 -13.54
C PRO A 308 -2.09 32.95 -14.66
N TYR A 309 -0.75 32.89 -14.72
CA TYR A 309 0.01 32.14 -15.72
C TYR A 309 1.42 31.85 -15.18
N GLY A 310 2.11 30.92 -15.82
CA GLY A 310 3.46 30.52 -15.47
C GLY A 310 3.61 29.00 -15.51
N MET A 311 4.75 28.51 -15.04
CA MET A 311 5.03 27.09 -15.03
C MET A 311 5.51 26.64 -13.63
N VAL A 312 4.87 25.63 -13.08
CA VAL A 312 5.26 24.94 -11.85
C VAL A 312 5.79 23.56 -12.20
N LEU A 313 7.03 23.27 -11.81
CA LEU A 313 7.71 22.01 -12.09
C LEU A 313 7.89 21.19 -10.81
N VAL A 314 7.45 19.93 -10.86
CA VAL A 314 7.67 18.98 -9.76
C VAL A 314 8.68 17.94 -10.19
N THR A 315 9.76 17.76 -9.44
CA THR A 315 10.85 16.87 -9.82
C THR A 315 11.17 15.84 -8.74
N GLY A 316 11.85 14.78 -9.15
CA GLY A 316 12.27 13.68 -8.28
C GLY A 316 12.25 12.33 -9.00
N PRO A 317 12.80 11.27 -8.39
CA PRO A 317 12.79 9.93 -8.97
C PRO A 317 11.39 9.34 -9.06
N THR A 318 11.29 8.22 -9.74
CA THR A 318 10.06 7.42 -9.76
C THR A 318 9.66 7.01 -8.34
N GLY A 319 8.38 7.17 -8.01
CA GLY A 319 7.87 6.85 -6.68
C GLY A 319 8.09 7.93 -5.61
N SER A 320 8.59 9.12 -5.96
CA SER A 320 8.72 10.24 -5.02
C SER A 320 7.40 10.95 -4.70
N GLY A 321 6.29 10.60 -5.36
CA GLY A 321 4.96 11.15 -5.12
C GLY A 321 4.59 12.37 -5.96
N LYS A 322 5.32 12.65 -7.06
CA LYS A 322 5.07 13.80 -7.95
C LYS A 322 3.62 13.92 -8.40
N THR A 323 3.04 12.83 -8.88
CA THR A 323 1.65 12.77 -9.35
C THR A 323 0.66 13.23 -8.28
N VAL A 324 0.84 12.75 -7.03
CA VAL A 324 -0.03 13.15 -5.91
C VAL A 324 0.09 14.65 -5.63
N SER A 325 1.31 15.19 -5.64
CA SER A 325 1.52 16.63 -5.43
C SER A 325 0.88 17.46 -6.55
N LEU A 326 1.05 17.08 -7.82
CA LEU A 326 0.41 17.73 -8.95
C LEU A 326 -1.11 17.65 -8.87
N TYR A 327 -1.65 16.47 -8.61
CA TYR A 327 -3.10 16.29 -8.49
C TYR A 327 -3.68 17.07 -7.32
N THR A 328 -2.92 17.22 -6.22
CA THR A 328 -3.33 18.10 -5.11
C THR A 328 -3.39 19.56 -5.55
N CYS A 329 -2.41 20.05 -6.33
CA CYS A 329 -2.44 21.40 -6.88
C CYS A 329 -3.64 21.57 -7.82
N LEU A 330 -3.86 20.62 -8.75
CA LEU A 330 -5.01 20.66 -9.66
C LEU A 330 -6.34 20.63 -8.89
N SER A 331 -6.46 19.81 -7.85
CA SER A 331 -7.67 19.71 -7.03
C SER A 331 -8.00 21.02 -6.30
N ILE A 332 -6.98 21.80 -5.91
CA ILE A 332 -7.17 23.11 -5.29
C ILE A 332 -7.70 24.12 -6.31
N LEU A 333 -7.22 24.05 -7.55
CA LEU A 333 -7.56 24.98 -8.63
C LEU A 333 -8.81 24.58 -9.43
N ASN A 334 -9.32 23.37 -9.22
CA ASN A 334 -10.44 22.80 -9.99
C ASN A 334 -11.78 23.35 -9.48
N THR A 335 -12.16 24.50 -9.99
CA THR A 335 -13.44 25.17 -9.75
C THR A 335 -14.32 25.10 -11.02
N GLU A 336 -15.60 25.42 -10.92
CA GLU A 336 -16.54 25.30 -12.04
C GLU A 336 -16.25 26.25 -13.22
N ASP A 337 -15.50 27.31 -12.97
CA ASP A 337 -15.11 28.35 -13.92
C ASP A 337 -13.70 28.16 -14.52
N VAL A 338 -13.00 27.07 -14.21
CA VAL A 338 -11.64 26.79 -14.67
C VAL A 338 -11.59 25.55 -15.56
N ASN A 339 -11.09 25.72 -16.78
CA ASN A 339 -10.88 24.61 -17.71
C ASN A 339 -9.49 24.00 -17.56
N ILE A 340 -9.43 22.79 -16.99
CA ILE A 340 -8.18 22.05 -16.75
C ILE A 340 -8.05 20.90 -17.77
N SER A 341 -6.91 20.82 -18.44
CA SER A 341 -6.58 19.73 -19.37
C SER A 341 -5.25 19.09 -19.02
N THR A 342 -5.20 17.75 -19.00
CA THR A 342 -3.98 16.99 -18.67
C THR A 342 -3.61 15.99 -19.75
N ALA A 343 -2.31 15.83 -20.03
CA ALA A 343 -1.76 14.77 -20.86
C ALA A 343 -0.88 13.87 -19.99
N GLU A 344 -1.17 12.57 -19.95
CA GLU A 344 -0.59 11.63 -19.00
C GLU A 344 -0.25 10.26 -19.64
N ASP A 345 0.69 9.50 -19.05
CA ASP A 345 1.14 8.21 -19.61
C ASP A 345 1.20 7.09 -18.52
N PRO A 346 0.01 6.52 -18.15
CA PRO A 346 -1.35 7.04 -18.27
C PRO A 346 -1.77 7.85 -17.03
N ALA A 347 -3.01 8.40 -17.02
CA ALA A 347 -3.64 8.96 -15.83
C ALA A 347 -3.75 7.92 -14.72
N GLU A 348 -3.26 8.26 -13.51
CA GLU A 348 -3.23 7.34 -12.37
C GLU A 348 -4.53 7.39 -11.55
N ILE A 349 -5.15 8.56 -11.42
CA ILE A 349 -6.39 8.79 -10.68
C ILE A 349 -7.32 9.62 -11.56
N ASN A 350 -8.58 9.24 -11.61
CA ASN A 350 -9.59 10.06 -12.29
C ASN A 350 -9.96 11.28 -11.43
N LEU A 351 -9.77 12.47 -11.97
CA LEU A 351 -10.12 13.74 -11.33
C LEU A 351 -11.42 14.28 -11.94
N PRO A 352 -12.55 14.24 -11.21
CA PRO A 352 -13.79 14.84 -11.70
C PRO A 352 -13.59 16.34 -12.02
N GLY A 353 -14.08 16.80 -13.16
CA GLY A 353 -13.92 18.19 -13.61
C GLY A 353 -12.64 18.46 -14.40
N VAL A 354 -11.73 17.50 -14.56
CA VAL A 354 -10.47 17.62 -15.30
C VAL A 354 -10.55 16.82 -16.60
N ASN A 355 -10.15 17.40 -17.72
CA ASN A 355 -10.07 16.76 -19.02
C ASN A 355 -8.75 15.97 -19.14
N GLN A 356 -8.73 14.71 -18.70
CA GLN A 356 -7.53 13.87 -18.68
C GLN A 356 -7.38 13.09 -19.99
N VAL A 357 -6.23 13.27 -20.66
CA VAL A 357 -5.88 12.59 -21.91
C VAL A 357 -4.75 11.60 -21.64
N ASN A 358 -4.97 10.34 -21.96
CA ASN A 358 -3.90 9.34 -21.99
C ASN A 358 -3.15 9.42 -23.31
N VAL A 359 -1.85 9.67 -23.27
CA VAL A 359 -1.00 9.63 -24.47
C VAL A 359 -0.91 8.21 -25.04
N ASN A 360 -0.80 8.13 -26.36
CA ASN A 360 -0.64 6.86 -27.07
C ASN A 360 0.30 7.07 -28.27
N GLU A 361 1.58 6.90 -28.06
CA GLU A 361 2.61 7.11 -29.07
C GLU A 361 2.41 6.23 -30.31
N LYS A 362 1.88 5.00 -30.14
CA LYS A 362 1.58 4.08 -31.26
C LYS A 362 0.52 4.65 -32.21
N GLN A 363 -0.39 5.47 -31.70
CA GLN A 363 -1.44 6.15 -32.49
C GLN A 363 -1.08 7.59 -32.85
N GLY A 364 0.14 8.05 -32.52
CA GLY A 364 0.59 9.41 -32.79
C GLY A 364 0.10 10.46 -31.78
N LEU A 365 -0.62 10.06 -30.73
CA LEU A 365 -1.04 10.95 -29.64
C LEU A 365 0.10 11.06 -28.62
N THR A 366 1.11 11.85 -28.93
CA THR A 366 2.25 12.17 -28.06
C THR A 366 1.90 13.32 -27.11
N PHE A 367 2.77 13.57 -26.09
CA PHE A 367 2.64 14.76 -25.24
C PHE A 367 2.58 16.06 -26.05
N ALA A 368 3.48 16.23 -27.02
CA ALA A 368 3.52 17.40 -27.90
C ALA A 368 2.22 17.54 -28.73
N ALA A 369 1.68 16.43 -29.24
CA ALA A 369 0.43 16.45 -30.02
C ALA A 369 -0.76 16.83 -29.14
N ALA A 370 -0.85 16.28 -27.92
CA ALA A 370 -1.89 16.62 -26.95
C ALA A 370 -1.83 18.11 -26.57
N LEU A 371 -0.65 18.63 -26.22
CA LEU A 371 -0.45 20.05 -25.89
C LEU A 371 -0.89 20.98 -27.03
N ARG A 372 -0.49 20.71 -28.28
CA ARG A 372 -0.94 21.50 -29.41
C ARG A 372 -2.48 21.51 -29.58
N SER A 373 -3.11 20.41 -29.20
CA SER A 373 -4.57 20.31 -29.21
C SER A 373 -5.19 21.13 -28.09
N PHE A 374 -4.63 21.05 -26.87
CA PHE A 374 -5.13 21.82 -25.71
C PHE A 374 -5.16 23.32 -25.99
N LEU A 375 -4.12 23.90 -26.61
CA LEU A 375 -4.07 25.31 -26.97
C LEU A 375 -5.20 25.78 -27.93
N ARG A 376 -6.01 24.85 -28.43
CA ARG A 376 -7.22 25.15 -29.25
C ARG A 376 -8.53 24.77 -28.54
N GLN A 377 -8.43 24.35 -27.26
CA GLN A 377 -9.57 23.91 -26.44
C GLN A 377 -9.86 24.88 -25.28
N ASP A 378 -9.34 26.11 -25.38
CA ASP A 378 -9.53 27.17 -24.39
C ASP A 378 -9.23 26.74 -22.95
N PRO A 379 -8.04 26.20 -22.68
CA PRO A 379 -7.66 25.77 -21.31
C PRO A 379 -7.18 26.97 -20.49
N ASP A 380 -7.49 27.00 -19.21
CA ASP A 380 -6.86 27.90 -18.24
C ASP A 380 -5.60 27.25 -17.65
N ILE A 381 -5.70 25.94 -17.38
CA ILE A 381 -4.63 25.16 -16.73
C ILE A 381 -4.31 23.93 -17.59
N ILE A 382 -3.02 23.73 -17.81
CA ILE A 382 -2.49 22.59 -18.55
C ILE A 382 -1.54 21.79 -17.65
N MET A 383 -1.72 20.48 -17.56
CA MET A 383 -0.73 19.60 -16.96
C MET A 383 -0.14 18.66 -18.00
N VAL A 384 1.18 18.59 -18.06
CA VAL A 384 1.94 17.63 -18.86
C VAL A 384 2.60 16.64 -17.92
N GLY A 385 2.27 15.39 -18.02
CA GLY A 385 2.76 14.33 -17.10
C GLY A 385 4.26 14.39 -16.91
N GLU A 386 5.01 14.54 -18.01
CA GLU A 386 6.46 14.78 -17.95
C GLU A 386 6.97 15.46 -19.23
N ILE A 387 8.08 16.19 -19.09
CA ILE A 387 8.85 16.78 -20.20
C ILE A 387 10.09 15.91 -20.43
N ARG A 388 10.12 15.23 -21.60
CA ARG A 388 11.25 14.35 -22.00
C ARG A 388 12.14 14.95 -23.07
N ASP A 389 11.61 15.84 -23.89
CA ASP A 389 12.24 16.36 -25.10
C ASP A 389 12.02 17.87 -25.27
N LEU A 390 12.80 18.47 -26.16
CA LEU A 390 12.75 19.90 -26.45
C LEU A 390 11.40 20.32 -27.05
N GLU A 391 10.79 19.49 -27.92
CA GLU A 391 9.51 19.83 -28.57
C GLU A 391 8.39 20.02 -27.53
N THR A 392 8.28 19.08 -26.58
CA THR A 392 7.30 19.17 -25.48
C THR A 392 7.62 20.37 -24.58
N ALA A 393 8.90 20.61 -24.25
CA ALA A 393 9.32 21.73 -23.45
C ALA A 393 8.95 23.08 -24.09
N ASP A 394 9.23 23.26 -25.38
CA ASP A 394 8.94 24.50 -26.10
C ASP A 394 7.46 24.83 -26.15
N ILE A 395 6.60 23.82 -26.35
CA ILE A 395 5.16 24.03 -26.40
C ILE A 395 4.64 24.40 -25.00
N ALA A 396 5.07 23.69 -23.96
CA ALA A 396 4.69 23.93 -22.58
C ALA A 396 5.11 25.34 -22.10
N ILE A 397 6.33 25.74 -22.44
CA ILE A 397 6.87 27.09 -22.13
C ILE A 397 6.05 28.16 -22.86
N LYS A 398 5.78 27.99 -24.17
CA LYS A 398 4.93 28.93 -24.92
C LYS A 398 3.54 29.06 -24.32
N ALA A 399 2.93 27.95 -23.88
CA ALA A 399 1.66 27.99 -23.17
C ALA A 399 1.75 28.85 -21.91
N ALA A 400 2.79 28.65 -21.09
CA ALA A 400 3.02 29.43 -19.88
C ALA A 400 3.24 30.93 -20.16
N GLN A 401 3.90 31.26 -21.28
CA GLN A 401 4.13 32.67 -21.69
C GLN A 401 2.88 33.34 -22.29
N THR A 402 1.91 32.55 -22.78
CA THR A 402 0.70 33.04 -23.46
C THR A 402 -0.54 33.06 -22.56
N GLY A 403 -0.39 33.00 -21.24
CA GLY A 403 -1.48 33.22 -20.29
C GLY A 403 -2.03 31.97 -19.60
N HIS A 404 -1.38 30.80 -19.75
CA HIS A 404 -1.83 29.56 -19.11
C HIS A 404 -0.98 29.21 -17.88
N MET A 405 -1.59 28.63 -16.86
CA MET A 405 -0.85 27.97 -15.78
C MET A 405 -0.48 26.56 -16.23
N VAL A 406 0.82 26.25 -16.26
CA VAL A 406 1.34 24.98 -16.74
C VAL A 406 1.98 24.19 -15.59
N PHE A 407 1.57 22.94 -15.43
CA PHE A 407 2.19 21.99 -14.50
C PHE A 407 2.92 20.89 -15.26
N SER A 408 4.11 20.52 -14.80
CA SER A 408 4.79 19.37 -15.37
C SER A 408 5.77 18.70 -14.41
N THR A 409 6.31 17.55 -14.83
CA THR A 409 7.40 16.89 -14.10
C THR A 409 8.66 16.73 -14.93
N LEU A 410 9.77 16.66 -14.21
CA LEU A 410 11.06 16.21 -14.73
C LEU A 410 11.66 15.16 -13.78
N HIS A 411 12.64 14.42 -14.28
CA HIS A 411 13.40 13.45 -13.50
C HIS A 411 14.79 14.01 -13.18
N THR A 412 14.86 14.85 -12.15
CA THR A 412 16.12 15.39 -11.61
C THR A 412 16.19 15.16 -10.10
N ASN A 413 17.38 15.28 -9.53
CA ASN A 413 17.62 14.95 -8.13
C ASN A 413 17.27 16.08 -7.15
N ASN A 414 17.36 17.33 -7.61
CA ASN A 414 17.10 18.56 -6.84
C ASN A 414 16.46 19.62 -7.74
N ALA A 415 16.05 20.74 -7.17
CA ALA A 415 15.40 21.82 -7.91
C ALA A 415 16.37 22.58 -8.83
N PRO A 416 17.61 22.95 -8.43
CA PRO A 416 18.59 23.57 -9.32
C PRO A 416 18.93 22.73 -10.57
N ALA A 417 19.12 21.42 -10.41
CA ALA A 417 19.38 20.51 -11.53
C ALA A 417 18.25 20.49 -12.59
N THR A 418 17.03 20.87 -12.19
CA THR A 418 15.91 20.96 -13.13
C THR A 418 16.10 22.07 -14.15
N LEU A 419 16.61 23.22 -13.74
CA LEU A 419 16.95 24.32 -14.65
C LEU A 419 18.08 23.91 -15.59
N SER A 420 19.13 23.31 -15.05
CA SER A 420 20.24 22.78 -15.86
C SER A 420 19.75 21.72 -16.86
N ARG A 421 18.78 20.89 -16.49
CA ARG A 421 18.20 19.89 -17.39
C ARG A 421 17.44 20.53 -18.55
N LEU A 422 16.67 21.59 -18.31
CA LEU A 422 15.98 22.34 -19.37
C LEU A 422 16.97 23.02 -20.33
N LEU A 423 18.03 23.65 -19.79
CA LEU A 423 19.12 24.24 -20.59
C LEU A 423 19.80 23.18 -21.46
N ASN A 424 20.12 22.01 -20.88
CA ASN A 424 20.76 20.90 -21.61
C ASN A 424 19.83 20.26 -22.68
N MET A 425 18.52 20.35 -22.54
CA MET A 425 17.58 19.97 -23.60
C MET A 425 17.58 20.97 -24.77
N GLY A 426 18.19 22.14 -24.61
CA GLY A 426 18.26 23.18 -25.65
C GLY A 426 17.23 24.31 -25.44
N VAL A 427 16.54 24.36 -24.33
CA VAL A 427 15.62 25.48 -24.01
C VAL A 427 16.45 26.74 -23.75
N ALA A 428 16.09 27.83 -24.44
CA ALA A 428 16.80 29.09 -24.29
C ALA A 428 16.61 29.69 -22.86
N PRO A 429 17.67 30.23 -22.23
CA PRO A 429 17.62 30.76 -20.86
C PRO A 429 16.49 31.78 -20.62
N PHE A 430 16.26 32.68 -21.58
CA PHE A 430 15.20 33.70 -21.47
C PHE A 430 13.79 33.08 -21.44
N ASN A 431 13.58 31.96 -22.12
CA ASN A 431 12.31 31.24 -22.10
C ASN A 431 12.08 30.59 -20.72
N ILE A 432 13.11 30.02 -20.12
CA ILE A 432 13.04 29.44 -18.77
C ILE A 432 12.74 30.55 -17.76
N ALA A 433 13.55 31.63 -17.78
CA ALA A 433 13.43 32.73 -16.83
C ALA A 433 12.06 33.41 -16.85
N SER A 434 11.43 33.54 -18.04
CA SER A 434 10.14 34.21 -18.20
C SER A 434 8.92 33.31 -17.96
N SER A 435 9.08 31.98 -17.93
CA SER A 435 7.95 31.04 -17.83
C SER A 435 7.92 30.28 -16.50
N VAL A 436 9.07 29.85 -15.97
CA VAL A 436 9.11 29.02 -14.77
C VAL A 436 8.90 29.89 -13.54
N SER A 437 7.86 29.60 -12.76
CA SER A 437 7.51 30.33 -11.54
C SER A 437 8.05 29.67 -10.28
N LEU A 438 8.03 28.31 -10.24
CA LEU A 438 8.48 27.54 -9.08
C LEU A 438 8.93 26.14 -9.50
N ILE A 439 9.96 25.64 -8.84
CA ILE A 439 10.41 24.25 -8.95
C ILE A 439 10.36 23.62 -7.57
N MET A 440 9.76 22.43 -7.49
CA MET A 440 9.64 21.66 -6.25
C MET A 440 10.28 20.28 -6.44
N ALA A 441 11.43 20.04 -5.84
CA ALA A 441 11.99 18.70 -5.75
C ALA A 441 11.43 17.94 -4.56
N GLN A 442 11.25 16.63 -4.72
CA GLN A 442 10.48 15.83 -3.77
C GLN A 442 11.08 14.43 -3.56
N ARG A 443 11.06 13.96 -2.31
CA ARG A 443 11.29 12.56 -1.91
C ARG A 443 10.21 12.12 -0.93
N LEU A 444 10.00 10.80 -0.85
CA LEU A 444 9.14 10.19 0.18
C LEU A 444 10.01 9.40 1.17
N LEU A 445 9.82 9.69 2.45
CA LEU A 445 10.40 8.97 3.57
C LEU A 445 9.35 8.11 4.25
N ARG A 446 9.75 6.99 4.87
CA ARG A 446 8.85 6.20 5.71
C ARG A 446 8.57 6.95 7.01
N ARG A 447 7.30 7.01 7.38
CA ARG A 447 6.86 7.61 8.63
C ARG A 447 7.00 6.62 9.78
N LEU A 448 7.60 7.05 10.89
CA LEU A 448 7.67 6.24 12.11
C LEU A 448 6.26 5.87 12.58
N CYS A 449 6.09 4.62 13.00
CA CYS A 449 4.82 4.16 13.53
C CYS A 449 4.51 4.90 14.84
N PRO A 450 3.39 5.64 14.96
CA PRO A 450 3.08 6.40 16.15
C PRO A 450 2.93 5.53 17.40
N ASN A 451 2.52 4.25 17.22
CA ASN A 451 2.22 3.35 18.33
C ASN A 451 3.47 2.68 18.93
N CYS A 452 4.59 2.61 18.19
CA CYS A 452 5.75 1.86 18.66
C CYS A 452 7.09 2.59 18.50
N LYS A 453 7.11 3.81 17.95
CA LYS A 453 8.35 4.59 17.97
C LYS A 453 8.84 4.79 19.39
N ARG A 454 10.14 4.64 19.61
CA ARG A 454 10.76 4.87 20.93
C ARG A 454 11.75 6.00 20.87
N GLU A 455 11.70 6.84 21.88
CA GLU A 455 12.70 7.87 22.12
C GLU A 455 14.06 7.20 22.39
N VAL A 456 15.11 7.76 21.83
CA VAL A 456 16.50 7.37 22.04
C VAL A 456 17.34 8.58 22.36
N GLU A 457 18.45 8.33 23.05
CA GLU A 457 19.43 9.37 23.33
C GLU A 457 19.99 9.96 22.03
N ARG A 458 20.16 11.27 21.99
CA ARG A 458 20.76 11.94 20.84
C ARG A 458 22.23 11.55 20.72
N PRO A 459 22.73 11.27 19.52
CA PRO A 459 24.15 11.09 19.28
C PRO A 459 24.97 12.30 19.75
N PRO A 460 26.27 12.16 19.97
CA PRO A 460 27.14 13.27 20.32
C PRO A 460 27.04 14.43 19.32
N VAL A 461 27.15 15.66 19.81
CA VAL A 461 27.03 16.89 18.99
C VAL A 461 27.83 16.86 17.69
N PRO A 462 29.12 16.38 17.67
CA PRO A 462 29.88 16.29 16.43
C PRO A 462 29.22 15.40 15.36
N ALA A 463 28.57 14.30 15.79
CA ALA A 463 27.88 13.38 14.88
C ALA A 463 26.59 14.02 14.32
N LEU A 464 25.85 14.76 15.14
CA LEU A 464 24.67 15.50 14.71
C LEU A 464 25.05 16.62 13.73
N LYS A 465 26.11 17.37 14.00
CA LYS A 465 26.63 18.39 13.04
C LYS A 465 27.04 17.77 11.72
N LYS A 466 27.72 16.62 11.75
CA LYS A 466 28.06 15.87 10.53
C LYS A 466 26.82 15.37 9.78
N ALA A 467 25.73 15.10 10.49
CA ALA A 467 24.46 14.73 9.86
C ALA A 467 23.73 15.94 9.24
N GLY A 468 24.14 17.17 9.51
CA GLY A 468 23.58 18.41 8.94
C GLY A 468 22.73 19.24 9.93
N PHE A 469 22.71 18.90 11.22
CA PHE A 469 22.04 19.73 12.23
C PHE A 469 22.85 20.99 12.52
N THR A 470 22.17 22.13 12.58
CA THR A 470 22.76 23.42 12.92
C THR A 470 22.82 23.64 14.44
N ASP A 471 23.61 24.62 14.90
CA ASP A 471 23.64 24.98 16.31
C ASP A 471 22.27 25.47 16.82
N ALA A 472 21.48 26.11 15.95
CA ALA A 472 20.11 26.53 16.27
C ALA A 472 19.17 25.31 16.49
N ASP A 473 19.36 24.20 15.75
CA ASP A 473 18.61 22.97 15.97
C ASP A 473 18.99 22.30 17.28
N LEU A 474 20.29 22.27 17.57
CA LEU A 474 20.82 21.63 18.77
C LEU A 474 20.39 22.38 20.05
N ALA A 475 20.13 23.68 19.95
CA ALA A 475 19.61 24.49 21.03
C ALA A 475 18.11 24.29 21.31
N GLN A 476 17.37 23.68 20.39
CA GLN A 476 15.95 23.36 20.55
C GLN A 476 15.73 22.09 21.34
N ASP A 477 14.63 22.03 22.09
CA ASP A 477 14.21 20.82 22.78
C ASP A 477 13.38 19.93 21.83
N TRP A 478 14.03 18.95 21.17
CA TRP A 478 13.38 17.93 20.34
C TRP A 478 13.90 16.55 20.72
N LYS A 479 13.12 15.53 20.37
CA LYS A 479 13.43 14.14 20.72
C LYS A 479 13.74 13.33 19.48
N LEU A 480 14.78 12.50 19.57
CA LEU A 480 15.12 11.55 18.54
C LEU A 480 14.36 10.25 18.76
N TYR A 481 13.79 9.70 17.69
CA TYR A 481 13.03 8.46 17.75
C TYR A 481 13.61 7.39 16.81
N ARG A 482 13.51 6.13 17.23
CA ARG A 482 13.82 4.97 16.39
C ARG A 482 12.59 4.10 16.13
N PRO A 483 12.55 3.37 14.99
CA PRO A 483 11.55 2.33 14.75
C PRO A 483 11.78 1.15 15.68
N VAL A 484 10.69 0.51 16.15
CA VAL A 484 10.75 -0.70 16.98
C VAL A 484 10.00 -1.84 16.31
N GLY A 485 8.72 -1.66 16.04
CA GLY A 485 7.83 -2.68 15.51
C GLY A 485 6.71 -3.03 16.47
N CYS A 486 5.50 -3.17 15.96
CA CYS A 486 4.30 -3.64 16.65
C CYS A 486 3.30 -4.19 15.63
N ASP A 487 2.18 -4.75 16.08
CA ASP A 487 1.14 -5.29 15.20
C ASP A 487 0.57 -4.24 14.25
N SER A 488 0.36 -3.00 14.70
CA SER A 488 -0.14 -1.90 13.87
C SER A 488 0.74 -1.60 12.66
N CYS A 489 2.06 -1.79 12.76
CA CYS A 489 3.02 -1.64 11.67
C CYS A 489 3.57 -2.98 11.17
N ARG A 490 3.00 -4.10 11.62
CA ARG A 490 3.40 -5.46 11.26
C ARG A 490 4.90 -5.70 11.48
N GLY A 491 5.40 -5.31 12.65
CA GLY A 491 6.79 -5.49 13.04
C GLY A 491 7.81 -4.53 12.40
N LYS A 492 7.39 -3.61 11.51
CA LYS A 492 8.30 -2.77 10.70
C LYS A 492 8.86 -1.56 11.43
N GLY A 493 8.16 -1.06 12.43
CA GLY A 493 8.47 0.22 13.07
C GLY A 493 8.09 1.47 12.25
N PHE A 494 7.64 1.29 10.99
CA PHE A 494 7.19 2.36 10.10
C PHE A 494 5.76 2.07 9.61
N LYS A 495 4.96 3.15 9.44
CA LYS A 495 3.59 3.07 8.90
C LYS A 495 3.27 4.32 8.09
N GLY A 496 3.08 4.13 6.78
CA GLY A 496 2.86 5.21 5.82
C GLY A 496 4.14 5.96 5.44
N ARG A 497 3.98 7.01 4.64
CA ARG A 497 5.07 7.82 4.09
C ARG A 497 4.81 9.29 4.38
N ILE A 498 5.86 10.11 4.31
CA ILE A 498 5.82 11.56 4.42
C ILE A 498 6.72 12.17 3.37
N GLY A 499 6.27 13.26 2.73
CA GLY A 499 7.07 14.01 1.78
C GLY A 499 8.11 14.89 2.47
N ILE A 500 9.26 15.00 1.82
CA ILE A 500 10.24 16.06 2.06
C ILE A 500 10.44 16.82 0.75
N TYR A 501 10.59 18.13 0.86
CA TYR A 501 10.52 19.03 -0.27
C TYR A 501 11.64 20.04 -0.25
N GLU A 502 12.13 20.34 -1.44
CA GLU A 502 12.98 21.48 -1.75
C GLU A 502 12.18 22.36 -2.69
N VAL A 503 11.77 23.53 -2.22
CA VAL A 503 10.92 24.46 -2.94
C VAL A 503 11.73 25.68 -3.31
N MET A 504 11.85 25.93 -4.61
CA MET A 504 12.67 26.99 -5.21
C MET A 504 11.79 27.88 -6.09
N PRO A 505 11.34 29.03 -5.61
CA PRO A 505 10.75 30.06 -6.46
C PRO A 505 11.75 30.60 -7.46
N VAL A 506 11.30 30.99 -8.63
CA VAL A 506 12.13 31.69 -9.61
C VAL A 506 11.87 33.19 -9.48
N SER A 507 12.65 33.82 -8.61
CA SER A 507 12.63 35.26 -8.34
C SER A 507 13.29 36.05 -9.46
N ASP A 508 13.16 37.39 -9.43
CA ASP A 508 13.85 38.27 -10.38
C ASP A 508 15.38 38.15 -10.31
N GLU A 509 15.93 37.87 -9.12
CA GLU A 509 17.38 37.63 -8.97
C GLU A 509 17.78 36.28 -9.54
N MET A 510 16.98 35.23 -9.30
CA MET A 510 17.17 33.91 -9.92
C MET A 510 17.08 33.99 -11.44
N GLN A 511 16.13 34.76 -11.99
CA GLN A 511 16.04 34.99 -13.43
C GLN A 511 17.32 35.59 -14.01
N LYS A 512 17.96 36.53 -13.32
CA LYS A 512 19.26 37.12 -13.75
C LYS A 512 20.36 36.06 -13.82
N VAL A 513 20.40 35.15 -12.85
CA VAL A 513 21.38 34.04 -12.85
C VAL A 513 21.12 33.13 -14.06
N ILE A 514 19.87 32.77 -14.31
CA ILE A 514 19.49 31.92 -15.46
C ILE A 514 19.84 32.60 -16.80
N MET A 515 19.49 33.89 -16.96
CA MET A 515 19.76 34.69 -18.14
C MET A 515 21.26 34.83 -18.45
N ASN A 516 22.09 34.83 -17.42
CA ASN A 516 23.54 34.88 -17.55
C ASN A 516 24.20 33.50 -17.74
N ASN A 517 23.40 32.44 -18.04
CA ASN A 517 23.87 31.07 -18.13
C ASN A 517 24.60 30.58 -16.88
N GLY A 518 24.09 30.95 -15.69
CA GLY A 518 24.64 30.51 -14.41
C GLY A 518 24.69 28.99 -14.32
N THR A 519 25.76 28.49 -13.70
CA THR A 519 25.94 27.06 -13.46
C THR A 519 24.94 26.55 -12.43
N GLU A 520 24.80 25.21 -12.30
CA GLU A 520 23.97 24.63 -11.22
C GLU A 520 24.40 25.10 -9.83
N VAL A 521 25.71 25.34 -9.63
CA VAL A 521 26.26 25.86 -8.37
C VAL A 521 25.82 27.31 -8.13
N ASP A 522 25.82 28.15 -9.18
CA ASP A 522 25.36 29.54 -9.06
C ASP A 522 23.87 29.60 -8.73
N ILE A 523 23.06 28.77 -9.38
CA ILE A 523 21.63 28.63 -9.12
C ILE A 523 21.40 28.16 -7.67
N MET A 524 22.14 27.15 -7.22
CA MET A 524 22.04 26.62 -5.86
C MET A 524 22.41 27.67 -4.81
N ASN A 525 23.52 28.41 -5.02
CA ASN A 525 23.95 29.48 -4.13
C ASN A 525 22.88 30.59 -4.02
N MET A 526 22.31 30.99 -5.16
CA MET A 526 21.23 31.98 -5.17
C MET A 526 20.00 31.46 -4.40
N ALA A 527 19.59 30.20 -4.65
CA ALA A 527 18.45 29.59 -3.97
C ALA A 527 18.66 29.53 -2.44
N TYR A 528 19.87 29.21 -1.97
CA TYR A 528 20.17 29.25 -0.53
C TYR A 528 20.16 30.67 0.05
N GLN A 529 20.63 31.67 -0.71
CA GLN A 529 20.55 33.07 -0.29
C GLN A 529 19.09 33.53 -0.15
N GLU A 530 18.19 33.00 -0.96
CA GLU A 530 16.75 33.26 -0.89
C GLU A 530 16.02 32.38 0.15
N GLY A 531 16.75 31.59 0.93
CA GLY A 531 16.22 30.78 2.02
C GLY A 531 15.66 29.42 1.60
N MET A 532 16.02 28.91 0.43
CA MET A 532 15.67 27.54 0.05
C MET A 532 16.22 26.54 1.06
N VAL A 533 15.38 25.60 1.44
CA VAL A 533 15.72 24.46 2.28
C VAL A 533 15.88 23.24 1.38
N ASP A 534 17.06 22.64 1.38
CA ASP A 534 17.32 21.42 0.59
C ASP A 534 16.62 20.18 1.16
N LEU A 535 16.61 19.09 0.38
CA LEU A 535 15.94 17.84 0.77
C LEU A 535 16.50 17.24 2.06
N ARG A 536 17.81 17.35 2.30
CA ARG A 536 18.46 16.86 3.51
C ARG A 536 17.96 17.62 4.73
N ARG A 537 18.00 18.94 4.65
CA ARG A 537 17.53 19.83 5.70
C ARG A 537 16.04 19.66 5.99
N ALA A 538 15.20 19.55 4.94
CA ALA A 538 13.78 19.24 5.08
C ALA A 538 13.56 17.90 5.79
N GLY A 539 14.36 16.88 5.48
CA GLY A 539 14.34 15.60 6.16
C GLY A 539 14.70 15.69 7.65
N LEU A 540 15.74 16.45 8.00
CA LEU A 540 16.15 16.66 9.39
C LEU A 540 15.07 17.42 10.20
N MET A 541 14.32 18.33 9.58
CA MET A 541 13.16 18.96 10.21
C MET A 541 12.09 17.92 10.57
N LYS A 542 11.85 16.91 9.69
CA LYS A 542 10.92 15.80 9.99
C LYS A 542 11.44 14.87 11.10
N VAL A 543 12.76 14.73 11.24
CA VAL A 543 13.37 14.01 12.38
C VAL A 543 13.10 14.77 13.69
N MET A 544 13.32 16.08 13.71
CA MET A 544 13.04 16.91 14.91
C MET A 544 11.56 16.89 15.29
N GLN A 545 10.65 16.80 14.31
CA GLN A 545 9.22 16.63 14.54
C GLN A 545 8.84 15.19 14.99
N GLY A 546 9.80 14.27 15.04
CA GLY A 546 9.57 12.87 15.42
C GLY A 546 8.73 12.07 14.43
N LEU A 547 8.70 12.47 13.16
CA LEU A 547 7.91 11.87 12.09
C LEU A 547 8.66 10.78 11.32
N THR A 548 9.98 10.87 11.21
CA THR A 548 10.85 9.88 10.57
C THR A 548 12.11 9.66 11.40
N SER A 549 12.95 8.70 11.01
CA SER A 549 14.23 8.45 11.68
C SER A 549 15.39 9.10 10.93
N LEU A 550 16.50 9.32 11.64
CA LEU A 550 17.70 9.90 11.05
C LEU A 550 18.31 9.00 9.97
N GLU A 551 18.26 7.68 10.20
CA GLU A 551 18.75 6.68 9.23
C GLU A 551 17.96 6.72 7.93
N GLU A 552 16.63 6.94 8.02
CA GLU A 552 15.76 7.04 6.84
C GLU A 552 16.12 8.28 6.01
N VAL A 553 16.33 9.42 6.66
CA VAL A 553 16.78 10.66 5.98
C VAL A 553 18.14 10.43 5.31
N THR A 554 19.08 9.84 6.03
CA THR A 554 20.44 9.59 5.50
C THR A 554 20.43 8.64 4.30
N ALA A 555 19.54 7.64 4.31
CA ALA A 555 19.43 6.67 3.21
C ALA A 555 18.80 7.26 1.93
N HIS A 556 18.00 8.32 2.03
CA HIS A 556 17.23 8.88 0.92
C HIS A 556 17.68 10.27 0.48
N THR A 557 18.59 10.90 1.21
CA THR A 557 19.18 12.20 0.86
C THR A 557 20.69 12.05 0.80
N ASN A 558 21.28 12.36 -0.36
CA ASN A 558 22.73 12.43 -0.49
C ASN A 558 23.23 13.80 -0.04
N ASP A 559 24.44 13.84 0.46
CA ASP A 559 25.18 15.08 0.74
C ASP A 559 25.58 15.78 -0.56
#